data_91f32f2419c0070408f40177b2085b90
#
_entry.id   91f32f2419c0070408f40177b2085b90
#
_cell.length_a   1.000
_cell.length_b   1.000
_cell.length_c   1.000
_cell.angle_alpha   90.00
_cell.angle_beta   90.00
_cell.angle_gamma   90.00
#
_symmetry.space_group_name_H-M   'P 1'
#
loop_
_entity.id
_entity.type
_entity.pdbx_description
1 polymer ?
#
loop_
_entity_poly.entity_id
_entity_poly.type
_entity_poly.pdbx_seq_one_letter_code
_entity_poly.pdbx_strand_id
1 'polypeptide(L)'
;ACNDRVLDQARDARRIPLIERAKFLAIFSSNLDEFFMVRIAGLKRRIAAGVAVPTVAGKMPGELHTELLDRVRELVTEQSRIFQEDVRPALAAEGIEILGWDELTAAEKDAMRALFAERIFPVLTPLAVDPAHPFPYISGLSISLAVQLRNPATGARQFARVKVPGILDRLVRLAEGRFIP
;
A
#
# COMPACT_ATOMS: atom_id res chain seq x y z
N ALA A 1 -6.75 13.80 -13.98
CA ALA A 1 -7.78 14.84 -13.83
C ALA A 1 -8.66 14.66 -12.59
N CYS A 2 -9.31 13.50 -12.35
CA CYS A 2 -10.16 13.34 -11.15
C CYS A 2 -9.30 13.25 -9.88
N ASN A 3 -8.33 12.34 -9.84
CA ASN A 3 -7.45 12.15 -8.68
C ASN A 3 -6.55 13.36 -8.37
N ASP A 4 -6.19 14.17 -9.38
CA ASP A 4 -5.47 15.43 -9.12
C ASP A 4 -6.30 16.36 -8.23
N ARG A 5 -7.62 16.50 -8.53
CA ARG A 5 -8.53 17.32 -7.73
C ARG A 5 -8.70 16.81 -6.30
N VAL A 6 -8.65 15.50 -6.10
CA VAL A 6 -8.70 14.89 -4.75
C VAL A 6 -7.44 15.27 -3.96
N LEU A 7 -6.26 15.20 -4.58
CA LEU A 7 -5.01 15.65 -3.94
C LEU A 7 -4.99 17.16 -3.70
N ASP A 8 -5.60 17.97 -4.57
CA ASP A 8 -5.72 19.41 -4.37
C ASP A 8 -6.52 19.73 -3.08
N GLN A 9 -7.57 18.94 -2.77
CA GLN A 9 -8.30 19.09 -1.50
C GLN A 9 -7.41 18.71 -0.31
N ALA A 10 -6.61 17.66 -0.44
CA ALA A 10 -5.68 17.25 0.64
C ALA A 10 -4.60 18.31 0.92
N ARG A 11 -4.20 19.09 -0.11
CA ARG A 11 -3.20 20.19 0.04
C ARG A 11 -3.77 21.43 0.71
N ASP A 12 -5.05 21.72 0.55
CA ASP A 12 -5.66 23.00 0.95
C ASP A 12 -5.89 23.07 2.47
N ALA A 13 -4.81 23.35 3.20
CA ALA A 13 -4.85 23.53 4.66
C ALA A 13 -5.64 24.79 5.10
N ARG A 14 -5.94 25.71 4.18
CA ARG A 14 -6.66 26.95 4.52
C ARG A 14 -8.18 26.76 4.54
N ARG A 15 -8.69 25.86 3.69
CA ARG A 15 -10.13 25.67 3.47
C ARG A 15 -10.63 24.34 4.02
N ILE A 16 -9.77 23.32 4.04
CA ILE A 16 -10.16 21.96 4.38
C ILE A 16 -9.63 21.59 5.77
N PRO A 17 -10.51 21.16 6.70
CA PRO A 17 -10.12 20.69 8.03
C PRO A 17 -9.16 19.51 7.95
N LEU A 18 -8.27 19.37 8.94
CA LEU A 18 -7.19 18.38 8.96
C LEU A 18 -7.67 16.93 8.72
N ILE A 19 -8.72 16.51 9.42
CA ILE A 19 -9.26 15.15 9.28
C ILE A 19 -9.86 14.93 7.88
N GLU A 20 -10.49 15.95 7.30
CA GLU A 20 -11.01 15.85 5.93
C GLU A 20 -9.85 15.76 4.91
N ARG A 21 -8.74 16.46 5.14
CA ARG A 21 -7.53 16.32 4.31
C ARG A 21 -6.99 14.88 4.35
N ALA A 22 -6.94 14.27 5.54
CA ALA A 22 -6.57 12.86 5.69
C ALA A 22 -7.54 11.92 4.95
N LYS A 23 -8.84 12.18 5.00
CA LYS A 23 -9.85 11.44 4.23
C LYS A 23 -9.65 11.59 2.73
N PHE A 24 -9.32 12.78 2.21
CA PHE A 24 -9.03 12.95 0.79
C PHE A 24 -7.82 12.13 0.34
N LEU A 25 -6.78 11.97 1.17
CA LEU A 25 -5.68 11.05 0.87
C LEU A 25 -6.13 9.58 0.80
N ALA A 26 -7.05 9.16 1.68
CA ALA A 26 -7.63 7.82 1.65
C ALA A 26 -8.53 7.61 0.43
N ILE A 27 -9.36 8.60 0.06
CA ILE A 27 -10.19 8.59 -1.16
C ILE A 27 -9.31 8.47 -2.41
N PHE A 28 -8.19 9.20 -2.46
CA PHE A 28 -7.23 9.07 -3.55
C PHE A 28 -6.74 7.64 -3.71
N SER A 29 -6.34 6.98 -2.61
CA SER A 29 -5.88 5.58 -2.63
C SER A 29 -6.98 4.64 -3.11
N SER A 30 -8.20 4.78 -2.61
CA SER A 30 -9.34 3.95 -3.02
C SER A 30 -9.66 4.11 -4.52
N ASN A 31 -9.65 5.34 -5.03
CA ASN A 31 -9.84 5.61 -6.46
C ASN A 31 -8.72 5.00 -7.31
N LEU A 32 -7.49 4.98 -6.79
CA LEU A 32 -6.36 4.40 -7.48
C LEU A 32 -6.46 2.88 -7.53
N ASP A 33 -6.89 2.24 -6.45
CA ASP A 33 -7.16 0.79 -6.42
C ASP A 33 -8.20 0.41 -7.47
N GLU A 34 -9.31 1.12 -7.55
CA GLU A 34 -10.34 0.90 -8.57
C GLU A 34 -9.80 1.11 -10.00
N PHE A 35 -9.01 2.16 -10.20
CA PHE A 35 -8.36 2.43 -11.47
C PHE A 35 -7.49 1.27 -11.92
N PHE A 36 -6.69 0.69 -11.01
CA PHE A 36 -5.86 -0.48 -11.32
C PHE A 36 -6.70 -1.73 -11.60
N MET A 37 -7.69 -2.01 -10.77
CA MET A 37 -8.53 -3.20 -10.92
C MET A 37 -9.35 -3.18 -12.21
N VAL A 38 -9.78 -2.02 -12.68
CA VAL A 38 -10.65 -1.90 -13.84
C VAL A 38 -9.87 -1.50 -15.09
N ARG A 39 -9.21 -0.34 -15.06
CA ARG A 39 -8.59 0.27 -16.26
C ARG A 39 -7.25 -0.35 -16.61
N ILE A 40 -6.33 -0.42 -15.67
CA ILE A 40 -5.01 -1.01 -15.90
C ILE A 40 -5.12 -2.51 -16.21
N ALA A 41 -5.95 -3.24 -15.45
CA ALA A 41 -6.19 -4.67 -15.71
C ALA A 41 -6.78 -4.91 -17.10
N GLY A 42 -7.74 -4.09 -17.54
CA GLY A 42 -8.28 -4.16 -18.90
C GLY A 42 -7.23 -3.88 -19.98
N LEU A 43 -6.38 -2.88 -19.77
CA LEU A 43 -5.30 -2.51 -20.67
C LEU A 43 -4.25 -3.64 -20.76
N LYS A 44 -3.85 -4.22 -19.62
CA LYS A 44 -2.92 -5.36 -19.58
C LYS A 44 -3.47 -6.59 -20.32
N ARG A 45 -4.77 -6.90 -20.21
CA ARG A 45 -5.40 -7.98 -20.97
C ARG A 45 -5.30 -7.74 -22.50
N ARG A 46 -5.51 -6.51 -22.95
CA ARG A 46 -5.36 -6.16 -24.38
C ARG A 46 -3.92 -6.33 -24.85
N ILE A 47 -2.95 -5.92 -24.05
CA ILE A 47 -1.52 -6.11 -24.34
C ILE A 47 -1.19 -7.61 -24.45
N ALA A 48 -1.62 -8.41 -23.47
CA ALA A 48 -1.37 -9.84 -23.44
C ALA A 48 -2.03 -10.60 -24.60
N ALA A 49 -3.17 -10.11 -25.07
CA ALA A 49 -3.86 -10.66 -26.26
C ALA A 49 -3.26 -10.19 -27.61
N GLY A 50 -2.17 -9.43 -27.60
CA GLY A 50 -1.54 -8.91 -28.81
C GLY A 50 -2.40 -7.92 -29.62
N VAL A 51 -3.36 -7.23 -28.96
CA VAL A 51 -4.27 -6.30 -29.63
C VAL A 51 -3.50 -5.05 -30.06
N ALA A 52 -3.19 -4.97 -31.35
CA ALA A 52 -2.46 -3.88 -31.99
C ALA A 52 -3.40 -2.80 -32.57
N VAL A 53 -4.47 -2.46 -31.84
CA VAL A 53 -5.40 -1.40 -32.23
C VAL A 53 -5.23 -0.22 -31.27
N PRO A 54 -5.07 1.00 -31.79
CA PRO A 54 -4.98 2.19 -30.94
C PRO A 54 -6.18 2.31 -30.00
N THR A 55 -5.93 2.83 -28.82
CA THR A 55 -6.97 3.14 -27.83
C THR A 55 -7.77 4.38 -28.27
N VAL A 56 -8.85 4.68 -27.56
CA VAL A 56 -9.63 5.92 -27.79
C VAL A 56 -8.75 7.19 -27.66
N ALA A 57 -7.65 7.11 -26.94
CA ALA A 57 -6.66 8.20 -26.84
C ALA A 57 -5.67 8.23 -28.04
N GLY A 58 -5.85 7.39 -29.06
CA GLY A 58 -5.00 7.33 -30.25
C GLY A 58 -3.63 6.69 -30.01
N LYS A 59 -3.37 6.10 -28.81
CA LYS A 59 -2.09 5.49 -28.43
C LYS A 59 -2.18 3.97 -28.46
N MET A 60 -1.06 3.31 -28.75
CA MET A 60 -0.97 1.87 -28.60
C MET A 60 -1.11 1.45 -27.14
N PRO A 61 -1.72 0.27 -26.85
CA PRO A 61 -1.97 -0.17 -25.48
C PRO A 61 -0.71 -0.17 -24.59
N GLY A 62 0.45 -0.57 -25.11
CA GLY A 62 1.72 -0.57 -24.38
C GLY A 62 2.22 0.84 -24.02
N GLU A 63 2.15 1.77 -24.97
CA GLU A 63 2.55 3.16 -24.77
C GLU A 63 1.66 3.83 -23.70
N LEU A 64 0.33 3.64 -23.85
CA LEU A 64 -0.62 4.16 -22.87
C LEU A 64 -0.39 3.58 -21.48
N HIS A 65 -0.07 2.28 -21.39
CA HIS A 65 0.23 1.64 -20.10
C HIS A 65 1.44 2.28 -19.40
N THR A 66 2.53 2.49 -20.14
CA THR A 66 3.74 3.13 -19.59
C THR A 66 3.45 4.54 -19.11
N GLU A 67 2.81 5.36 -19.95
CA GLU A 67 2.45 6.74 -19.60
C GLU A 67 1.54 6.82 -18.36
N LEU A 68 0.55 5.92 -18.25
CA LEU A 68 -0.33 5.87 -17.09
C LEU A 68 0.43 5.48 -15.82
N LEU A 69 1.36 4.53 -15.89
CA LEU A 69 2.16 4.15 -14.73
C LEU A 69 3.09 5.28 -14.28
N ASP A 70 3.69 6.02 -15.21
CA ASP A 70 4.54 7.15 -14.88
C ASP A 70 3.72 8.26 -14.19
N ARG A 71 2.55 8.57 -14.73
CA ARG A 71 1.63 9.53 -14.09
C ARG A 71 1.17 9.07 -12.71
N VAL A 72 0.90 7.78 -12.53
CA VAL A 72 0.53 7.23 -11.21
C VAL A 72 1.67 7.38 -10.22
N ARG A 73 2.93 7.11 -10.63
CA ARG A 73 4.09 7.31 -9.73
C ARG A 73 4.21 8.74 -9.24
N GLU A 74 4.06 9.72 -10.14
CA GLU A 74 4.06 11.14 -9.75
C GLU A 74 2.99 11.43 -8.69
N LEU A 75 1.75 10.98 -8.92
CA LEU A 75 0.64 11.22 -8.02
C LEU A 75 0.79 10.52 -6.67
N VAL A 76 1.31 9.30 -6.64
CA VAL A 76 1.57 8.55 -5.40
C VAL A 76 2.71 9.20 -4.61
N THR A 77 3.75 9.66 -5.30
CA THR A 77 4.85 10.42 -4.67
C THR A 77 4.32 11.69 -4.02
N GLU A 78 3.45 12.41 -4.71
CA GLU A 78 2.85 13.62 -4.18
C GLU A 78 1.88 13.34 -3.01
N GLN A 79 1.07 12.28 -3.09
CA GLN A 79 0.24 11.84 -1.97
C GLN A 79 1.09 11.55 -0.72
N SER A 80 2.18 10.80 -0.90
CA SER A 80 3.09 10.47 0.18
C SER A 80 3.73 11.72 0.79
N ARG A 81 4.15 12.68 -0.05
CA ARG A 81 4.71 13.96 0.38
C ARG A 81 3.70 14.74 1.24
N ILE A 82 2.46 14.91 0.75
CA ILE A 82 1.40 15.62 1.49
C ILE A 82 1.16 14.94 2.85
N PHE A 83 1.12 13.61 2.88
CA PHE A 83 0.94 12.89 4.14
C PHE A 83 2.11 13.11 5.10
N GLN A 84 3.34 12.87 4.64
CA GLN A 84 4.52 12.89 5.52
C GLN A 84 4.93 14.29 5.97
N GLU A 85 4.82 15.28 5.09
CA GLU A 85 5.34 16.63 5.35
C GLU A 85 4.28 17.59 5.89
N ASP A 86 2.99 17.31 5.64
CA ASP A 86 1.90 18.21 5.98
C ASP A 86 0.93 17.58 7.00
N VAL A 87 0.25 16.51 6.59
CA VAL A 87 -0.89 15.95 7.36
C VAL A 87 -0.43 15.26 8.62
N ARG A 88 0.62 14.43 8.54
CA ARG A 88 1.16 13.69 9.70
C ARG A 88 1.70 14.63 10.79
N PRO A 89 2.51 15.66 10.50
CA PRO A 89 2.93 16.62 11.50
C PRO A 89 1.78 17.44 12.11
N ALA A 90 0.79 17.79 11.30
CA ALA A 90 -0.38 18.50 11.78
C ALA A 90 -1.24 17.62 12.72
N LEU A 91 -1.38 16.31 12.42
CA LEU A 91 -2.03 15.34 13.31
C LEU A 91 -1.27 15.22 14.64
N ALA A 92 0.06 15.16 14.60
CA ALA A 92 0.89 15.09 15.79
C ALA A 92 0.72 16.35 16.69
N ALA A 93 0.60 17.52 16.08
CA ALA A 93 0.31 18.77 16.80
C ALA A 93 -1.06 18.74 17.52
N GLU A 94 -2.02 17.97 17.00
CA GLU A 94 -3.34 17.74 17.61
C GLU A 94 -3.36 16.49 18.53
N GLY A 95 -2.18 15.93 18.86
CA GLY A 95 -2.05 14.79 19.76
C GLY A 95 -2.34 13.43 19.11
N ILE A 96 -2.30 13.33 17.77
CA ILE A 96 -2.47 12.07 17.04
C ILE A 96 -1.16 11.73 16.33
N GLU A 97 -0.35 10.88 16.97
CA GLU A 97 0.95 10.46 16.44
C GLU A 97 0.86 9.13 15.72
N ILE A 98 1.22 9.10 14.44
CA ILE A 98 1.39 7.87 13.65
C ILE A 98 2.88 7.63 13.50
N LEU A 99 3.40 6.61 14.19
CA LEU A 99 4.82 6.38 14.36
C LEU A 99 5.33 5.25 13.46
N GLY A 100 6.53 5.40 12.95
CA GLY A 100 7.29 4.30 12.36
C GLY A 100 8.00 3.47 13.45
N TRP A 101 8.44 2.25 13.08
CA TRP A 101 9.14 1.37 14.02
C TRP A 101 10.36 2.00 14.68
N ASP A 102 11.12 2.80 13.94
CA ASP A 102 12.34 3.43 14.45
C ASP A 102 12.08 4.57 15.45
N GLU A 103 10.88 5.13 15.42
CA GLU A 103 10.43 6.20 16.30
C GLU A 103 9.91 5.68 17.66
N LEU A 104 9.78 4.34 17.81
CA LEU A 104 9.33 3.72 19.05
C LEU A 104 10.45 3.67 20.10
N THR A 105 10.06 3.84 21.36
CA THR A 105 10.91 3.55 22.52
C THR A 105 11.23 2.07 22.63
N ALA A 106 12.25 1.71 23.40
CA ALA A 106 12.61 0.30 23.63
C ALA A 106 11.45 -0.49 24.25
N ALA A 107 10.75 0.08 25.22
CA ALA A 107 9.61 -0.55 25.88
C ALA A 107 8.43 -0.78 24.89
N GLU A 108 8.14 0.19 24.03
CA GLU A 108 7.12 0.04 23.00
C GLU A 108 7.49 -1.04 21.97
N LYS A 109 8.76 -1.09 21.54
CA LYS A 109 9.26 -2.15 20.65
C LYS A 109 9.09 -3.54 21.29
N ASP A 110 9.38 -3.68 22.57
CA ASP A 110 9.23 -4.96 23.26
C ASP A 110 7.76 -5.35 23.42
N ALA A 111 6.89 -4.39 23.73
CA ALA A 111 5.44 -4.62 23.76
C ALA A 111 4.90 -5.05 22.37
N MET A 112 5.37 -4.41 21.30
CA MET A 112 4.96 -4.79 19.93
C MET A 112 5.50 -6.16 19.50
N ARG A 113 6.70 -6.54 19.92
CA ARG A 113 7.23 -7.90 19.71
C ARG A 113 6.40 -8.95 20.44
N ALA A 114 6.01 -8.69 21.68
CA ALA A 114 5.13 -9.57 22.44
C ALA A 114 3.75 -9.69 21.76
N LEU A 115 3.14 -8.59 21.39
CA LEU A 115 1.87 -8.55 20.64
C LEU A 115 1.97 -9.36 19.34
N PHE A 116 3.05 -9.19 18.60
CA PHE A 116 3.29 -9.93 17.36
C PHE A 116 3.36 -11.43 17.63
N ALA A 117 4.18 -11.86 18.61
CA ALA A 117 4.37 -13.28 18.92
C ALA A 117 3.09 -13.95 19.43
N GLU A 118 2.30 -13.25 20.25
CA GLU A 118 1.11 -13.81 20.90
C GLU A 118 -0.15 -13.76 20.02
N ARG A 119 -0.31 -12.74 19.21
CA ARG A 119 -1.58 -12.47 18.52
C ARG A 119 -1.49 -12.43 17.01
N ILE A 120 -0.37 -12.01 16.43
CA ILE A 120 -0.23 -11.86 14.97
C ILE A 120 0.41 -13.10 14.37
N PHE A 121 1.57 -13.52 14.87
CA PHE A 121 2.31 -14.66 14.34
C PHE A 121 1.48 -15.95 14.25
N PRO A 122 0.66 -16.34 15.25
CA PRO A 122 -0.12 -17.58 15.18
C PRO A 122 -1.19 -17.61 14.08
N VAL A 123 -1.63 -16.47 13.59
CA VAL A 123 -2.65 -16.37 12.52
C VAL A 123 -2.06 -16.19 11.13
N LEU A 124 -0.74 -16.08 11.02
CA LEU A 124 -0.05 -15.98 9.74
C LEU A 124 0.15 -17.38 9.15
N THR A 125 -0.15 -17.52 7.87
CA THR A 125 0.08 -18.76 7.11
C THR A 125 1.04 -18.48 5.96
N PRO A 126 2.34 -18.78 6.13
CA PRO A 126 3.30 -18.70 5.04
C PRO A 126 2.99 -19.77 3.98
N LEU A 127 3.03 -19.38 2.73
CA LEU A 127 2.87 -20.27 1.57
C LEU A 127 4.17 -20.25 0.78
N ALA A 128 4.88 -21.35 0.76
CA ALA A 128 6.06 -21.55 -0.08
C ALA A 128 5.63 -21.69 -1.56
N VAL A 129 6.43 -21.14 -2.45
CA VAL A 129 6.23 -21.26 -3.89
C VAL A 129 7.37 -22.12 -4.44
N ASP A 130 7.02 -23.27 -5.00
CA ASP A 130 7.92 -24.22 -5.61
C ASP A 130 7.25 -24.89 -6.84
N PRO A 131 7.93 -25.77 -7.59
CA PRO A 131 7.33 -26.44 -8.74
C PRO A 131 6.06 -27.24 -8.45
N ALA A 132 5.91 -27.76 -7.21
CA ALA A 132 4.69 -28.48 -6.77
C ALA A 132 3.60 -27.54 -6.27
N HIS A 133 3.97 -26.33 -5.82
CA HIS A 133 3.08 -25.32 -5.28
C HIS A 133 3.26 -24.01 -6.07
N PRO A 134 2.53 -23.84 -7.18
CA PRO A 134 2.67 -22.66 -8.02
C PRO A 134 2.26 -21.37 -7.28
N PHE A 135 2.68 -20.23 -7.81
CA PHE A 135 2.41 -18.93 -7.21
C PHE A 135 0.90 -18.75 -6.93
N PRO A 136 0.51 -18.53 -5.67
CA PRO A 136 -0.90 -18.48 -5.29
C PRO A 136 -1.59 -17.23 -5.84
N TYR A 137 -2.88 -17.35 -6.12
CA TYR A 137 -3.71 -16.20 -6.50
C TYR A 137 -3.74 -15.16 -5.37
N ILE A 138 -3.51 -13.89 -5.72
CA ILE A 138 -3.54 -12.78 -4.76
C ILE A 138 -4.94 -12.15 -4.80
N SER A 139 -5.61 -12.16 -3.65
CA SER A 139 -6.92 -11.50 -3.50
C SER A 139 -6.79 -9.99 -3.71
N GLY A 140 -7.76 -9.38 -4.38
CA GLY A 140 -7.83 -7.92 -4.49
C GLY A 140 -7.88 -7.24 -3.11
N LEU A 141 -7.32 -6.04 -3.02
CA LEU A 141 -7.28 -5.22 -1.79
C LEU A 141 -6.67 -5.92 -0.56
N SER A 142 -5.78 -6.90 -0.78
CA SER A 142 -5.08 -7.60 0.29
C SER A 142 -3.60 -7.19 0.35
N ILE A 143 -3.04 -7.17 1.56
CA ILE A 143 -1.61 -7.02 1.78
C ILE A 143 -0.99 -8.40 1.92
N SER A 144 0.11 -8.61 1.24
CA SER A 144 0.92 -9.83 1.37
C SER A 144 2.40 -9.45 1.42
N LEU A 145 3.13 -10.12 2.28
CA LEU A 145 4.59 -10.01 2.33
C LEU A 145 5.18 -11.00 1.33
N ALA A 146 6.08 -10.52 0.51
CA ALA A 146 6.93 -11.33 -0.36
C ALA A 146 8.24 -11.62 0.39
N VAL A 147 8.50 -12.88 0.70
CA VAL A 147 9.65 -13.29 1.51
C VAL A 147 10.58 -14.15 0.68
N GLN A 148 11.81 -13.71 0.52
CA GLN A 148 12.86 -14.54 -0.09
C GLN A 148 13.66 -15.23 1.00
N LEU A 149 13.61 -16.55 1.02
CA LEU A 149 14.32 -17.41 1.96
C LEU A 149 15.58 -17.96 1.29
N ARG A 150 16.61 -18.21 2.10
CA ARG A 150 17.80 -18.93 1.69
C ARG A 150 18.06 -20.08 2.66
N ASN A 151 18.15 -21.29 2.13
CA ASN A 151 18.54 -22.43 2.94
C ASN A 151 20.02 -22.31 3.32
N PRO A 152 20.37 -22.24 4.61
CA PRO A 152 21.76 -22.04 5.02
C PRO A 152 22.68 -23.21 4.67
N ALA A 153 22.14 -24.44 4.61
CA ALA A 153 22.92 -25.64 4.32
C ALA A 153 23.18 -25.83 2.82
N THR A 154 22.22 -25.53 1.95
CA THR A 154 22.32 -25.79 0.52
C THR A 154 22.54 -24.54 -0.32
N GLY A 155 22.33 -23.34 0.25
CA GLY A 155 22.34 -22.07 -0.46
C GLY A 155 21.10 -21.86 -1.38
N ALA A 156 20.21 -22.84 -1.47
CA ALA A 156 19.03 -22.75 -2.32
C ALA A 156 18.12 -21.60 -1.87
N ARG A 157 17.61 -20.86 -2.86
CA ARG A 157 16.65 -19.77 -2.63
C ARG A 157 15.23 -20.28 -2.81
N GLN A 158 14.33 -19.85 -1.95
CA GLN A 158 12.92 -20.17 -2.01
C GLN A 158 12.11 -18.90 -1.79
N PHE A 159 11.02 -18.78 -2.51
CA PHE A 159 10.07 -17.69 -2.33
C PHE A 159 8.91 -18.17 -1.47
N ALA A 160 8.49 -17.33 -0.53
CA ALA A 160 7.28 -17.55 0.24
C ALA A 160 6.42 -16.28 0.25
N ARG A 161 5.13 -16.47 0.30
CA ARG A 161 4.13 -15.41 0.48
C ARG A 161 3.50 -15.55 1.85
N VAL A 162 3.41 -14.46 2.60
CA VAL A 162 2.65 -14.39 3.85
C VAL A 162 1.53 -13.37 3.67
N LYS A 163 0.27 -13.83 3.65
CA LYS A 163 -0.88 -12.93 3.60
C LYS A 163 -1.09 -12.29 4.97
N VAL A 164 -1.23 -10.97 5.02
CA VAL A 164 -1.65 -10.26 6.23
C VAL A 164 -3.18 -10.37 6.32
N PRO A 165 -3.73 -11.04 7.36
CA PRO A 165 -5.16 -11.21 7.51
C PRO A 165 -5.88 -9.87 7.65
N GLY A 166 -7.03 -9.72 6.97
CA GLY A 166 -7.82 -8.48 7.02
C GLY A 166 -8.54 -8.25 8.36
N ILE A 167 -8.51 -9.25 9.26
CA ILE A 167 -9.05 -9.13 10.62
C ILE A 167 -8.10 -8.36 11.56
N LEU A 168 -6.83 -8.24 11.20
CA LEU A 168 -5.88 -7.49 11.99
C LEU A 168 -6.10 -5.99 11.80
N ASP A 169 -6.04 -5.25 12.90
CA ASP A 169 -6.09 -3.79 12.88
C ASP A 169 -4.93 -3.23 12.06
N ARG A 170 -5.21 -2.20 11.27
CA ARG A 170 -4.20 -1.51 10.47
C ARG A 170 -3.36 -0.53 11.27
N LEU A 171 -3.88 -0.07 12.39
CA LEU A 171 -3.21 0.80 13.34
C LEU A 171 -3.31 0.17 14.72
N VAL A 172 -2.17 -0.13 15.32
CA VAL A 172 -2.08 -0.62 16.69
C VAL A 172 -1.90 0.58 17.62
N ARG A 173 -2.74 0.67 18.63
CA ARG A 173 -2.64 1.72 19.64
C ARG A 173 -1.53 1.38 20.64
N LEU A 174 -0.56 2.27 20.82
CA LEU A 174 0.54 2.16 21.78
C LEU A 174 0.18 2.79 23.12
N ALA A 175 -0.35 4.02 23.07
CA ALA A 175 -0.80 4.81 24.20
C ALA A 175 -1.90 5.77 23.73
N GLU A 176 -2.35 6.68 24.60
CA GLU A 176 -3.30 7.71 24.20
C GLU A 176 -2.70 8.59 23.09
N GLY A 177 -3.42 8.68 21.97
CA GLY A 177 -3.00 9.45 20.80
C GLY A 177 -1.84 8.87 19.98
N ARG A 178 -1.21 7.76 20.38
CA ARG A 178 -0.04 7.18 19.71
C ARG A 178 -0.35 5.85 19.04
N PHE A 179 0.00 5.73 17.76
CA PHE A 179 -0.34 4.59 16.92
C PHE A 179 0.84 4.15 16.07
N ILE A 180 0.90 2.85 15.76
CA ILE A 180 1.81 2.27 14.76
C ILE A 180 1.01 1.47 13.72
N PRO A 181 1.34 1.59 12.39
CA PRO A 181 0.72 0.79 11.33
C PRO A 181 1.12 -0.69 11.41
#